data_b730e1039914741f4fbc10c83d06bf36
#
_entry.id   b730e1039914741f4fbc10c83d06bf36
#
_cell.length_a   1.000
_cell.length_b   1.000
_cell.length_c   1.000
_cell.angle_alpha   90.00
_cell.angle_beta   90.00
_cell.angle_gamma   90.00
#
_symmetry.space_group_name_H-M   'P 1'
#
loop_
_entity.id
_entity.type
_entity.pdbx_description
1 polymer ?
#
loop_
_entity_poly.entity_id
_entity_poly.type
_entity_poly.pdbx_seq_one_letter_code
_entity_poly.pdbx_strand_id
1 'polypeptide(L)'
;MAIALDSNILIDVLGQPTEHTPHAVETLNAALTRGALIICPIVAAETSLYFASADETEDTFKRMQIRLSPFGWRDLHLAGRIFLEYRKLSAKPRERVVADFLVAAHAFYQADELITRDRGFYRHYFPKLKITHVGPDSK
;
A
#
# COMPACT_ATOMS: atom_id res chain seq x y z
N MET A 1 11.40 -11.24 -6.14
CA MET A 1 11.03 -9.84 -6.00
C MET A 1 9.67 -9.74 -5.31
N ALA A 2 9.54 -8.89 -4.32
CA ALA A 2 8.28 -8.66 -3.63
C ALA A 2 7.77 -7.26 -3.95
N ILE A 3 6.47 -7.15 -4.22
CA ILE A 3 5.83 -5.89 -4.60
C ILE A 3 4.71 -5.62 -3.62
N ALA A 4 4.81 -4.52 -2.87
CA ALA A 4 3.80 -4.14 -1.90
C ALA A 4 2.72 -3.30 -2.56
N LEU A 5 1.48 -3.49 -2.10
CA LEU A 5 0.32 -2.77 -2.63
C LEU A 5 -0.27 -1.87 -1.55
N ASP A 6 -0.57 -0.63 -1.93
CA ASP A 6 -1.30 0.27 -1.06
C ASP A 6 -2.79 0.00 -1.16
N SER A 7 -3.55 0.46 -0.17
CA SER A 7 -5.00 0.24 -0.12
C SER A 7 -5.72 0.83 -1.31
N ASN A 8 -5.30 2.02 -1.78
CA ASN A 8 -6.02 2.69 -2.87
C ASN A 8 -6.09 1.86 -4.15
N ILE A 9 -5.04 1.07 -4.44
CA ILE A 9 -5.02 0.20 -5.61
C ILE A 9 -6.07 -0.91 -5.46
N LEU A 10 -6.11 -1.52 -4.28
CA LEU A 10 -7.05 -2.62 -4.03
C LEU A 10 -8.48 -2.13 -3.96
N ILE A 11 -8.70 -0.95 -3.38
CA ILE A 11 -10.04 -0.34 -3.33
C ILE A 11 -10.54 -0.06 -4.75
N ASP A 12 -9.67 0.38 -5.65
CA ASP A 12 -10.05 0.60 -7.04
C ASP A 12 -10.50 -0.68 -7.73
N VAL A 13 -9.96 -1.83 -7.31
CA VAL A 13 -10.32 -3.13 -7.89
C VAL A 13 -11.54 -3.74 -7.21
N LEU A 14 -11.60 -3.64 -5.87
CA LEU A 14 -12.63 -4.32 -5.07
C LEU A 14 -13.92 -3.53 -4.89
N GLY A 15 -13.84 -2.21 -4.96
CA GLY A 15 -14.99 -1.35 -4.76
C GLY A 15 -15.80 -1.16 -6.04
N GLN A 16 -16.71 -0.18 -6.00
CA GLN A 16 -17.49 0.16 -7.19
C GLN A 16 -16.55 0.66 -8.30
N PRO A 17 -16.79 0.25 -9.55
CA PRO A 17 -15.94 0.70 -10.64
C PRO A 17 -15.88 2.21 -10.76
N THR A 18 -14.67 2.72 -11.00
CA THR A 18 -14.40 4.15 -11.22
C THR A 18 -13.49 4.29 -12.43
N GLU A 19 -13.10 5.53 -12.74
CA GLU A 19 -12.13 5.78 -13.80
C GLU A 19 -10.76 5.16 -13.49
N HIS A 20 -10.48 4.88 -12.22
CA HIS A 20 -9.20 4.29 -11.81
C HIS A 20 -9.16 2.77 -11.97
N THR A 21 -10.32 2.11 -12.04
CA THR A 21 -10.39 0.66 -12.04
C THR A 21 -9.60 0.00 -13.17
N PRO A 22 -9.74 0.41 -14.45
CA PRO A 22 -8.99 -0.24 -15.52
C PRO A 22 -7.48 -0.16 -15.33
N HIS A 23 -6.97 0.97 -14.87
CA HIS A 23 -5.54 1.14 -14.64
C HIS A 23 -5.05 0.28 -13.47
N ALA A 24 -5.87 0.17 -12.42
CA ALA A 24 -5.52 -0.65 -11.27
C ALA A 24 -5.45 -2.14 -11.65
N VAL A 25 -6.43 -2.62 -12.40
CA VAL A 25 -6.45 -4.02 -12.86
C VAL A 25 -5.24 -4.31 -13.73
N GLU A 26 -4.95 -3.44 -14.68
CA GLU A 26 -3.81 -3.59 -15.57
C GLU A 26 -2.50 -3.62 -14.79
N THR A 27 -2.36 -2.70 -13.83
CA THR A 27 -1.16 -2.60 -13.01
C THR A 27 -0.95 -3.86 -12.17
N LEU A 28 -2.00 -4.38 -11.56
CA LEU A 28 -1.90 -5.61 -10.76
C LEU A 28 -1.52 -6.81 -11.63
N ASN A 29 -2.14 -6.95 -12.80
CA ASN A 29 -1.82 -8.04 -13.70
C ASN A 29 -0.37 -7.98 -14.15
N ALA A 30 0.13 -6.79 -14.48
CA ALA A 30 1.52 -6.62 -14.87
C ALA A 30 2.46 -6.93 -13.71
N ALA A 31 2.11 -6.51 -12.50
CA ALA A 31 2.93 -6.76 -11.32
C ALA A 31 3.06 -8.25 -11.01
N LEU A 32 1.99 -9.03 -11.22
CA LEU A 32 2.04 -10.47 -11.00
C LEU A 32 3.07 -11.16 -11.87
N THR A 33 3.36 -10.62 -13.05
CA THR A 33 4.38 -11.21 -13.92
C THR A 33 5.80 -10.88 -13.46
N ARG A 34 5.96 -9.88 -12.58
CA ARG A 34 7.29 -9.45 -12.13
C ARG A 34 7.68 -9.97 -10.76
N GLY A 35 6.72 -10.31 -9.90
CA GLY A 35 7.06 -10.77 -8.57
C GLY A 35 5.86 -11.10 -7.72
N ALA A 36 6.13 -11.38 -6.45
CA ALA A 36 5.10 -11.74 -5.47
C ALA A 36 4.43 -10.47 -4.93
N LEU A 37 3.11 -10.48 -4.89
CA LEU A 37 2.35 -9.35 -4.36
C LEU A 37 2.14 -9.55 -2.86
N ILE A 38 2.43 -8.50 -2.07
CA ILE A 38 2.23 -8.55 -0.62
C ILE A 38 1.47 -7.32 -0.14
N ILE A 39 0.77 -7.48 0.98
CA ILE A 39 0.12 -6.38 1.67
C ILE A 39 0.46 -6.44 3.15
N CYS A 40 0.55 -5.28 3.79
CA CYS A 40 0.76 -5.23 5.23
C CYS A 40 -0.59 -5.34 5.95
N PRO A 41 -0.58 -5.57 7.29
CA PRO A 41 -1.83 -5.69 8.04
C PRO A 41 -2.76 -4.49 7.96
N ILE A 42 -2.22 -3.27 7.82
CA ILE A 42 -3.05 -2.07 7.68
C ILE A 42 -3.86 -2.14 6.38
N VAL A 43 -3.20 -2.46 5.27
CA VAL A 43 -3.88 -2.57 3.98
C VAL A 43 -4.91 -3.70 4.01
N ALA A 44 -4.56 -4.83 4.63
CA ALA A 44 -5.50 -5.94 4.78
C ALA A 44 -6.74 -5.51 5.56
N ALA A 45 -6.56 -4.78 6.66
CA ALA A 45 -7.69 -4.31 7.46
C ALA A 45 -8.56 -3.32 6.68
N GLU A 46 -7.93 -2.37 6.00
CA GLU A 46 -8.67 -1.35 5.26
C GLU A 46 -9.48 -1.92 4.10
N THR A 47 -9.02 -3.02 3.52
CA THR A 47 -9.73 -3.65 2.40
C THR A 47 -10.70 -4.74 2.82
N SER A 48 -10.62 -5.20 4.07
CA SER A 48 -11.50 -6.25 4.60
C SER A 48 -12.98 -5.84 4.58
N LEU A 49 -13.27 -4.56 4.64
CA LEU A 49 -14.63 -4.07 4.67
C LEU A 49 -15.43 -4.41 3.40
N TYR A 50 -14.74 -4.77 2.32
CA TYR A 50 -15.41 -5.16 1.08
C TYR A 50 -15.90 -6.60 1.08
N PHE A 51 -15.69 -7.33 2.17
CA PHE A 51 -16.03 -8.74 2.29
C PHE A 51 -16.93 -8.99 3.51
N ALA A 52 -17.74 -10.04 3.46
CA ALA A 52 -18.68 -10.35 4.52
C ALA A 52 -18.03 -11.02 5.72
N SER A 53 -16.85 -11.65 5.55
CA SER A 53 -16.21 -12.41 6.62
C SER A 53 -14.70 -12.44 6.44
N ALA A 54 -14.01 -12.84 7.51
CA ALA A 54 -12.57 -13.04 7.45
C ALA A 54 -12.20 -14.15 6.48
N ASP A 55 -12.98 -15.23 6.45
CA ASP A 55 -12.71 -16.35 5.54
C ASP A 55 -12.84 -15.91 4.08
N GLU A 56 -13.88 -15.13 3.77
CA GLU A 56 -14.06 -14.63 2.42
C GLU A 56 -12.92 -13.69 2.01
N THR A 57 -12.48 -12.83 2.94
CA THR A 57 -11.36 -11.94 2.70
C THR A 57 -10.09 -12.73 2.36
N GLU A 58 -9.77 -13.70 3.20
CA GLU A 58 -8.58 -14.52 3.03
C GLU A 58 -8.62 -15.30 1.72
N ASP A 59 -9.76 -15.94 1.42
CA ASP A 59 -9.91 -16.73 0.20
C ASP A 59 -9.75 -15.86 -1.05
N THR A 60 -10.31 -14.65 -1.03
CA THR A 60 -10.22 -13.76 -2.18
C THR A 60 -8.78 -13.33 -2.43
N PHE A 61 -8.06 -12.92 -1.38
CA PHE A 61 -6.66 -12.53 -1.55
C PHE A 61 -5.78 -13.69 -2.01
N LYS A 62 -6.05 -14.89 -1.52
CA LYS A 62 -5.32 -16.07 -1.99
C LYS A 62 -5.54 -16.30 -3.49
N ARG A 63 -6.80 -16.17 -3.95
CA ARG A 63 -7.10 -16.32 -5.38
C ARG A 63 -6.46 -15.22 -6.21
N MET A 64 -6.33 -14.01 -5.66
CA MET A 64 -5.64 -12.91 -6.33
C MET A 64 -4.12 -13.05 -6.24
N GLN A 65 -3.63 -14.06 -5.55
CA GLN A 65 -2.21 -14.31 -5.35
C GLN A 65 -1.53 -13.16 -4.59
N ILE A 66 -2.26 -12.59 -3.62
CA ILE A 66 -1.76 -11.53 -2.75
C ILE A 66 -1.57 -12.11 -1.35
N ARG A 67 -0.36 -11.97 -0.81
CA ARG A 67 -0.01 -12.53 0.48
C ARG A 67 0.03 -11.46 1.56
N LEU A 68 -0.54 -11.78 2.74
CA LEU A 68 -0.42 -10.93 3.92
C LEU A 68 0.98 -11.10 4.51
N SER A 69 1.70 -9.99 4.67
CA SER A 69 3.03 -9.99 5.26
C SER A 69 3.00 -9.18 6.56
N PRO A 70 3.33 -9.77 7.71
CA PRO A 70 3.22 -9.06 8.99
C PRO A 70 4.30 -7.98 9.14
N PHE A 71 4.10 -7.08 10.14
CA PHE A 71 5.10 -6.08 10.47
C PHE A 71 6.26 -6.72 11.23
N GLY A 72 7.47 -6.28 10.90
CA GLY A 72 8.63 -6.57 11.73
C GLY A 72 8.94 -5.36 12.61
N TRP A 73 9.80 -5.55 13.61
CA TRP A 73 10.19 -4.45 14.50
C TRP A 73 10.84 -3.29 13.76
N ARG A 74 11.61 -3.57 12.69
CA ARG A 74 12.22 -2.51 11.89
C ARG A 74 11.16 -1.64 11.22
N ASP A 75 10.09 -2.25 10.71
CA ASP A 75 9.00 -1.52 10.07
C ASP A 75 8.35 -0.57 11.07
N LEU A 76 8.04 -1.09 12.26
CA LEU A 76 7.35 -0.34 13.30
C LEU A 76 8.20 0.84 13.79
N HIS A 77 9.48 0.59 14.00
CA HIS A 77 10.37 1.64 14.52
C HIS A 77 10.57 2.76 13.49
N LEU A 78 10.78 2.39 12.23
CA LEU A 78 10.94 3.39 11.17
C LEU A 78 9.67 4.25 11.02
N ALA A 79 8.50 3.59 11.00
CA ALA A 79 7.24 4.31 10.89
C ALA A 79 7.07 5.31 12.04
N GLY A 80 7.36 4.87 13.26
CA GLY A 80 7.24 5.74 14.43
C GLY A 80 8.17 6.94 14.37
N ARG A 81 9.41 6.73 13.94
CA ARG A 81 10.40 7.81 13.84
C ARG A 81 9.99 8.84 12.79
N ILE A 82 9.59 8.41 11.63
CA ILE A 82 9.22 9.34 10.55
C ILE A 82 7.91 10.04 10.88
N PHE A 83 6.95 9.34 11.49
CA PHE A 83 5.71 9.95 11.92
C PHE A 83 5.95 11.06 12.96
N LEU A 84 6.88 10.82 13.89
CA LEU A 84 7.24 11.84 14.87
C LEU A 84 7.79 13.09 14.20
N GLU A 85 8.69 12.94 13.23
CA GLU A 85 9.22 14.06 12.48
C GLU A 85 8.13 14.80 11.70
N TYR A 86 7.22 14.06 11.11
CA TYR A 86 6.07 14.65 10.40
C TYR A 86 5.26 15.54 11.33
N ARG A 87 4.96 15.05 12.54
CA ARG A 87 4.17 15.81 13.51
C ARG A 87 4.86 17.09 13.96
N LYS A 88 6.19 17.08 14.02
CA LYS A 88 6.96 18.25 14.43
C LYS A 88 7.09 19.30 13.35
N LEU A 89 7.21 18.87 12.09
CA LEU A 89 7.57 19.76 11.00
C LEU A 89 6.41 20.14 10.07
N SER A 90 5.30 19.40 10.12
CA SER A 90 4.19 19.64 9.20
C SER A 90 3.33 20.81 9.65
N ALA A 91 2.91 21.64 8.70
CA ALA A 91 1.92 22.69 8.94
C ALA A 91 0.54 22.10 9.23
N LYS A 92 0.30 20.86 8.81
CA LYS A 92 -0.99 20.17 8.99
C LYS A 92 -0.75 18.79 9.61
N PRO A 93 -0.30 18.72 10.87
CA PRO A 93 0.15 17.46 11.47
C PRO A 93 -0.95 16.41 11.66
N ARG A 94 -2.22 16.77 11.45
CA ARG A 94 -3.33 15.81 11.58
C ARG A 94 -3.84 15.31 10.23
N GLU A 95 -3.25 15.76 9.15
CA GLU A 95 -3.64 15.33 7.82
C GLU A 95 -3.31 13.86 7.57
N ARG A 96 -2.23 13.37 8.19
CA ARG A 96 -1.81 11.98 8.07
C ARG A 96 -1.82 11.31 9.43
N VAL A 97 -2.08 10.00 9.42
CA VAL A 97 -2.06 9.18 10.63
C VAL A 97 -0.94 8.16 10.53
N VAL A 98 -0.60 7.55 11.66
CA VAL A 98 0.53 6.62 11.71
C VAL A 98 0.37 5.45 10.73
N ALA A 99 -0.86 5.08 10.39
CA ALA A 99 -1.12 3.99 9.44
C ALA A 99 -0.43 4.23 8.09
N ASP A 100 -0.43 5.48 7.59
CA ASP A 100 0.22 5.81 6.32
C ASP A 100 1.71 5.52 6.37
N PHE A 101 2.34 5.79 7.52
CA PHE A 101 3.77 5.59 7.70
C PHE A 101 4.10 4.11 7.89
N LEU A 102 3.18 3.33 8.45
CA LEU A 102 3.35 1.88 8.59
C LEU A 102 3.33 1.19 7.23
N VAL A 103 2.43 1.60 6.34
CA VAL A 103 2.38 1.04 4.98
C VAL A 103 3.71 1.27 4.26
N ALA A 104 4.24 2.49 4.35
CA ALA A 104 5.49 2.84 3.69
C ALA A 104 6.70 2.13 4.30
N ALA A 105 6.78 2.07 5.62
CA ALA A 105 7.90 1.42 6.30
C ALA A 105 7.94 -0.07 6.01
N HIS A 106 6.78 -0.72 5.99
CA HIS A 106 6.66 -2.12 5.64
C HIS A 106 7.22 -2.38 4.23
N ALA A 107 6.79 -1.58 3.26
CA ALA A 107 7.25 -1.70 1.89
C ALA A 107 8.76 -1.44 1.79
N PHE A 108 9.26 -0.45 2.54
CA PHE A 108 10.67 -0.09 2.50
C PHE A 108 11.58 -1.28 2.89
N TYR A 109 11.19 -2.03 3.93
CA TYR A 109 12.01 -3.14 4.39
C TYR A 109 11.67 -4.48 3.77
N GLN A 110 10.42 -4.69 3.35
CA GLN A 110 9.98 -6.03 2.95
C GLN A 110 9.69 -6.18 1.47
N ALA A 111 9.69 -5.10 0.71
CA ALA A 111 9.39 -5.14 -0.71
C ALA A 111 10.44 -4.42 -1.52
N ASP A 112 10.42 -4.67 -2.81
CA ASP A 112 11.30 -3.99 -3.76
C ASP A 112 10.65 -2.74 -4.32
N GLU A 113 9.33 -2.65 -4.24
CA GLU A 113 8.59 -1.45 -4.67
C GLU A 113 7.22 -1.41 -4.00
N LEU A 114 6.63 -0.21 -3.97
CA LEU A 114 5.26 0.01 -3.51
C LEU A 114 4.44 0.56 -4.66
N ILE A 115 3.31 -0.07 -4.93
CA ILE A 115 2.37 0.42 -5.96
C ILE A 115 1.28 1.22 -5.26
N THR A 116 1.11 2.48 -5.68
CA THR A 116 0.19 3.40 -5.03
C THR A 116 -0.24 4.52 -5.98
N ARG A 117 -1.40 5.14 -5.69
CA ARG A 117 -1.79 6.38 -6.34
C ARG A 117 -1.31 7.61 -5.57
N ASP A 118 -0.79 7.43 -4.35
CA ASP A 118 -0.36 8.53 -3.48
C ASP A 118 1.15 8.74 -3.52
N ARG A 119 1.66 8.94 -4.73
CA ARG A 119 3.10 9.03 -4.97
C ARG A 119 3.79 10.17 -4.23
N GLY A 120 3.13 11.34 -4.17
CA GLY A 120 3.76 12.51 -3.59
C GLY A 120 4.09 12.37 -2.12
N PHE A 121 3.15 11.83 -1.33
CA PHE A 121 3.37 11.59 0.09
C PHE A 121 4.57 10.67 0.32
N TYR A 122 4.59 9.53 -0.35
CA TYR A 122 5.64 8.55 -0.13
C TYR A 122 7.00 9.05 -0.60
N ARG A 123 7.07 9.78 -1.70
CA ARG A 123 8.32 10.36 -2.16
C ARG A 123 8.90 11.35 -1.17
N HIS A 124 8.04 12.12 -0.53
CA HIS A 124 8.49 13.13 0.40
C HIS A 124 9.08 12.53 1.67
N TYR A 125 8.39 11.57 2.27
CA TYR A 125 8.80 11.00 3.56
C TYR A 125 9.65 9.74 3.45
N PHE A 126 9.64 9.07 2.31
CA PHE A 126 10.40 7.85 2.07
C PHE A 126 11.11 7.95 0.72
N PRO A 127 12.08 8.87 0.59
CA PRO A 127 12.68 9.15 -0.73
C PRO A 127 13.44 7.98 -1.33
N LYS A 128 13.86 7.02 -0.53
CA LYS A 128 14.57 5.82 -1.03
C LYS A 128 13.65 4.67 -1.38
N LEU A 129 12.35 4.81 -1.11
CA LEU A 129 11.38 3.78 -1.45
C LEU A 129 11.04 3.89 -2.94
N LYS A 130 11.12 2.76 -3.65
CA LYS A 130 10.73 2.74 -5.05
C LYS A 130 9.21 2.75 -5.15
N ILE A 131 8.66 3.75 -5.82
CA ILE A 131 7.23 3.93 -5.97
C ILE A 131 6.84 3.71 -7.42
N THR A 132 5.80 2.90 -7.65
CA THR A 132 5.18 2.75 -8.96
C THR A 132 3.81 3.39 -8.90
N HIS A 133 3.61 4.41 -9.71
CA HIS A 133 2.35 5.14 -9.79
C HIS A 133 1.38 4.43 -10.71
N VAL A 134 0.10 4.43 -10.34
CA VAL A 134 -0.96 3.79 -11.12
C VAL A 134 -1.78 4.82 -11.84
N GLY A 135 -2.15 4.48 -13.08
CA GLY A 135 -3.01 5.34 -13.89
C GLY A 135 -2.23 6.08 -14.95
N PRO A 136 -2.92 6.99 -15.65
CA PRO A 136 -2.26 7.81 -16.65
C PRO A 136 -1.13 8.57 -15.99
N ASP A 137 -0.08 8.82 -16.74
CA ASP A 137 1.04 9.57 -16.21
C ASP A 137 0.55 10.93 -15.71
N SER A 138 0.67 11.16 -14.43
CA SER A 138 0.31 12.42 -13.82
C SER A 138 1.58 13.19 -13.53
N LYS A 139 1.61 14.39 -14.00
CA LYS A 139 2.77 15.24 -13.80
C LYS A 139 3.06 15.48 -12.33
#